data_fbe35bc3619442eb4eed2e1e5a67bbab
#
_entry.id   fbe35bc3619442eb4eed2e1e5a67bbab
#
_cell.length_a   1.000
_cell.length_b   1.000
_cell.length_c   1.000
_cell.angle_alpha   90.00
_cell.angle_beta   90.00
_cell.angle_gamma   90.00
#
_symmetry.space_group_name_H-M   'P 1'
#
loop_
_entity.id
_entity.type
_entity.pdbx_description
1 polymer ?
#
loop_
_entity_poly.entity_id
_entity_poly.type
_entity_poly.pdbx_seq_one_letter_code
_entity_poly.pdbx_strand_id
1 'polypeptide(L)'
;MSVHFGAEYASVLFEIAKERLISGLPKRICVVLEEAHTIIPEWNFAGSSDKSSQSLVNSIGQIALQGRKYEIGFLVIAQRTANVSKTILTQCNTVICFQAYDETSFSFLGNYVGKDLVQVLPNLKQYHAVVAGKAIKSNMPMIIDLSRLNS
;
A
#
# COMPACT_ATOMS: atom_id res chain seq x y z
N MET A 1 7.36 -0.09 20.76
CA MET A 1 6.74 1.24 21.02
C MET A 1 5.87 1.53 19.81
N SER A 2 4.57 1.24 19.86
CA SER A 2 3.68 1.52 18.72
C SER A 2 3.37 3.01 18.73
N VAL A 3 3.89 3.71 17.74
CA VAL A 3 3.51 5.10 17.51
C VAL A 3 2.13 5.07 16.86
N HIS A 4 1.12 5.57 17.56
CA HIS A 4 -0.17 5.83 16.94
C HIS A 4 0.02 6.92 15.89
N PHE A 5 0.06 6.51 14.63
CA PHE A 5 0.12 7.43 13.51
C PHE A 5 -1.26 8.08 13.39
N GLY A 6 -1.40 9.27 13.94
CA GLY A 6 -2.65 10.03 13.90
C GLY A 6 -2.78 10.85 12.61
N ALA A 7 -4.01 11.33 12.34
CA ALA A 7 -4.29 12.20 11.19
C ALA A 7 -3.41 13.45 11.18
N GLU A 8 -3.04 13.95 12.36
CA GLU A 8 -2.16 15.10 12.54
C GLU A 8 -0.75 14.87 11.97
N TYR A 9 -0.16 13.69 12.20
CA TYR A 9 1.16 13.35 11.66
C TYR A 9 1.15 13.28 10.13
N ALA A 10 0.10 12.69 9.55
CA ALA A 10 -0.07 12.64 8.11
C ALA A 10 -0.14 14.05 7.50
N SER A 11 -0.91 14.94 8.13
CA SER A 11 -1.05 16.34 7.69
C SER A 11 0.26 17.11 7.81
N VAL A 12 0.97 16.99 8.94
CA VAL A 12 2.27 17.64 9.15
C VAL A 12 3.29 17.17 8.12
N LEU A 13 3.36 15.86 7.85
CA LEU A 13 4.27 15.31 6.85
C LEU A 13 3.99 15.87 5.45
N PHE A 14 2.72 16.05 5.12
CA PHE A 14 2.30 16.62 3.84
C PHE A 14 2.66 18.11 3.73
N GLU A 15 2.46 18.89 4.77
CA GLU A 15 2.86 20.30 4.80
C GLU A 15 4.39 20.46 4.70
N ILE A 16 5.17 19.67 5.43
CA ILE A 16 6.64 19.68 5.32
C ILE A 16 7.08 19.38 3.88
N ALA A 17 6.45 18.41 3.21
CA ALA A 17 6.78 18.08 1.82
C ALA A 17 6.46 19.23 0.86
N LYS A 18 5.32 19.92 1.06
CA LYS A 18 4.95 21.11 0.29
C LYS A 18 5.95 22.25 0.47
N GLU A 19 6.27 22.59 1.71
CA GLU A 19 7.24 23.66 2.04
C GLU A 19 8.60 23.40 1.41
N ARG A 20 9.08 22.16 1.47
CA ARG A 20 10.36 21.78 0.86
C ARG A 20 10.34 21.90 -0.66
N LEU A 21 9.25 21.51 -1.30
CA LEU A 21 9.10 21.68 -2.74
C LEU A 21 9.12 23.16 -3.13
N ILE A 22 8.39 24.01 -2.41
CA ILE A 22 8.34 25.46 -2.64
C ILE A 22 9.71 26.10 -2.42
N SER A 23 10.47 25.63 -1.43
CA SER A 23 11.82 26.13 -1.13
C SER A 23 12.90 25.64 -2.11
N GLY A 24 12.52 24.87 -3.14
CA GLY A 24 13.47 24.32 -4.12
C GLY A 24 14.40 23.24 -3.54
N LEU A 25 14.05 22.66 -2.40
CA LEU A 25 14.79 21.59 -1.71
C LEU A 25 13.94 20.32 -1.59
N PRO A 26 13.44 19.75 -2.70
CA PRO A 26 12.62 18.56 -2.66
C PRO A 26 13.39 17.39 -2.03
N LYS A 27 12.71 16.63 -1.19
CA LYS A 27 13.25 15.40 -0.62
C LYS A 27 12.22 14.30 -0.78
N ARG A 28 12.62 13.22 -1.43
CA ARG A 28 11.76 12.05 -1.57
C ARG A 28 11.48 11.43 -0.21
N ILE A 29 10.21 11.21 0.08
CA ILE A 29 9.73 10.61 1.31
C ILE A 29 8.98 9.36 0.93
N CYS A 30 9.24 8.24 1.61
CA CYS A 30 8.44 7.03 1.51
C CYS A 30 7.79 6.77 2.86
N VAL A 31 6.47 6.75 2.88
CA VAL A 31 5.68 6.42 4.06
C VAL A 31 5.39 4.92 4.01
N VAL A 32 5.84 4.19 5.04
CA VAL A 32 5.60 2.75 5.17
C VAL A 32 4.46 2.55 6.16
N LEU A 33 3.39 1.91 5.70
CA LEU A 33 2.23 1.55 6.52
C LEU A 33 2.26 0.03 6.73
N GLU A 34 2.85 -0.40 7.84
CA GLU A 34 2.79 -1.79 8.28
C GLU A 34 1.45 -2.09 8.95
N GLU A 35 0.98 -3.33 8.80
CA GLU A 35 -0.35 -3.76 9.28
C GLU A 35 -1.43 -2.75 8.86
N ALA A 36 -1.41 -2.37 7.59
CA ALA A 36 -2.16 -1.25 7.04
C ALA A 36 -3.66 -1.29 7.38
N HIS A 37 -4.22 -2.48 7.61
CA HIS A 37 -5.63 -2.64 8.02
C HIS A 37 -5.95 -2.00 9.39
N THR A 38 -4.96 -1.75 10.24
CA THR A 38 -5.13 -1.08 11.53
C THR A 38 -5.11 0.44 11.40
N ILE A 39 -4.41 0.97 10.40
CA ILE A 39 -4.20 2.40 10.18
C ILE A 39 -5.22 2.96 9.19
N ILE A 40 -5.47 2.23 8.11
CA ILE A 40 -6.34 2.59 7.01
C ILE A 40 -7.36 1.48 6.71
N PRO A 41 -8.25 1.15 7.66
CA PRO A 41 -9.22 0.07 7.49
C PRO A 41 -10.19 0.34 6.34
N GLU A 42 -10.71 -0.72 5.73
CA GLU A 42 -11.84 -0.62 4.82
C GLU A 42 -13.11 -0.25 5.62
N TRP A 43 -13.88 0.68 5.09
CA TRP A 43 -15.01 1.30 5.79
C TRP A 43 -16.06 0.33 6.33
N ASN A 44 -16.34 -0.73 5.60
CA ASN A 44 -17.34 -1.72 5.99
C ASN A 44 -16.88 -2.67 7.11
N PHE A 45 -15.60 -2.63 7.50
CA PHE A 45 -15.00 -3.51 8.49
C PHE A 45 -14.82 -2.85 9.87
N ALA A 46 -14.76 -1.54 9.90
CA ALA A 46 -14.68 -0.76 11.13
C ALA A 46 -16.08 -0.63 11.74
N GLY A 47 -16.46 -1.55 12.58
CA GLY A 47 -17.72 -1.51 13.35
C GLY A 47 -17.82 -0.36 14.36
N SER A 48 -16.97 0.67 14.24
CA SER A 48 -17.02 1.89 15.02
C SER A 48 -16.87 3.08 14.08
N SER A 49 -17.92 3.89 14.01
CA SER A 49 -17.95 5.20 13.35
C SER A 49 -17.13 6.24 14.15
N ASP A 50 -15.89 5.92 14.50
CA ASP A 50 -15.03 6.90 15.15
C ASP A 50 -14.55 7.92 14.10
N LYS A 51 -14.99 9.18 14.30
CA LYS A 51 -14.66 10.31 13.44
C LYS A 51 -13.14 10.52 13.27
N SER A 52 -12.35 10.11 14.28
CA SER A 52 -10.89 10.22 14.23
C SER A 52 -10.26 9.28 13.21
N SER A 53 -10.72 8.03 13.19
CA SER A 53 -10.26 7.02 12.21
C SER A 53 -10.63 7.43 10.78
N GLN A 54 -11.83 8.00 10.58
CA GLN A 54 -12.26 8.51 9.28
C GLN A 54 -11.39 9.68 8.80
N SER A 55 -11.08 10.60 9.70
CA SER A 55 -10.21 11.73 9.38
C SER A 55 -8.83 11.26 8.96
N LEU A 56 -8.27 10.25 9.65
CA LEU A 56 -6.97 9.66 9.30
C LEU A 56 -6.98 9.01 7.92
N VAL A 57 -7.97 8.16 7.63
CA VAL A 57 -8.10 7.50 6.31
C VAL A 57 -8.24 8.55 5.20
N ASN A 58 -9.03 9.60 5.43
CA ASN A 58 -9.19 10.68 4.46
C ASN A 58 -7.89 11.46 4.24
N SER A 59 -7.14 11.79 5.31
CA SER A 59 -5.86 12.50 5.22
C SER A 59 -4.83 11.68 4.46
N ILE A 60 -4.68 10.39 4.79
CA ILE A 60 -3.77 9.48 4.08
C ILE A 60 -4.24 9.30 2.62
N GLY A 61 -5.54 9.19 2.37
CA GLY A 61 -6.11 9.12 1.03
C GLY A 61 -5.75 10.35 0.18
N GLN A 62 -5.85 11.55 0.73
CA GLN A 62 -5.43 12.78 0.04
C GLN A 62 -3.92 12.77 -0.27
N ILE A 63 -3.09 12.31 0.67
CA ILE A 63 -1.65 12.20 0.43
C ILE A 63 -1.38 11.15 -0.66
N ALA A 64 -2.07 10.02 -0.65
CA ALA A 64 -1.93 9.00 -1.68
C ALA A 64 -2.28 9.52 -3.08
N LEU A 65 -3.33 10.33 -3.19
CA LEU A 65 -3.77 10.95 -4.45
C LEU A 65 -2.83 12.04 -4.95
N GLN A 66 -2.28 12.86 -4.06
CA GLN A 66 -1.50 14.05 -4.39
C GLN A 66 0.00 13.92 -4.13
N GLY A 67 0.42 12.91 -3.37
CA GLY A 67 1.78 12.75 -2.87
C GLY A 67 2.84 12.74 -3.97
N ARG A 68 2.51 12.20 -5.15
CA ARG A 68 3.42 12.21 -6.31
C ARG A 68 3.89 13.62 -6.67
N LYS A 69 3.03 14.63 -6.56
CA LYS A 69 3.37 16.04 -6.83
C LYS A 69 4.41 16.56 -5.83
N TYR A 70 4.41 16.03 -4.62
CA TYR A 70 5.28 16.44 -3.51
C TYR A 70 6.39 15.44 -3.20
N GLU A 71 6.65 14.52 -4.14
CA GLU A 71 7.65 13.45 -4.02
C GLU A 71 7.43 12.51 -2.81
N ILE A 72 6.17 12.33 -2.40
CA ILE A 72 5.79 11.36 -1.37
C ILE A 72 5.32 10.07 -2.03
N GLY A 73 5.93 8.96 -1.68
CA GLY A 73 5.50 7.61 -2.03
C GLY A 73 4.94 6.86 -0.81
N PHE A 74 4.17 5.82 -1.07
CA PHE A 74 3.64 4.90 -0.06
C PHE A 74 4.08 3.47 -0.31
N LEU A 75 4.41 2.79 0.77
CA LEU A 75 4.52 1.34 0.82
C LEU A 75 3.47 0.82 1.82
N VAL A 76 2.47 0.13 1.30
CA VAL A 76 1.37 -0.44 2.08
C VAL A 76 1.63 -1.92 2.27
N ILE A 77 1.78 -2.36 3.51
CA ILE A 77 2.02 -3.77 3.87
C ILE A 77 0.78 -4.28 4.62
N ALA A 78 0.17 -5.32 4.10
CA ALA A 78 -1.03 -5.91 4.70
C ALA A 78 -1.06 -7.42 4.47
N GLN A 79 -1.54 -8.15 5.46
CA GLN A 79 -1.78 -9.59 5.35
C GLN A 79 -3.10 -9.89 4.62
N ARG A 80 -4.10 -9.01 4.75
CA ARG A 80 -5.42 -9.12 4.13
C ARG A 80 -5.79 -7.83 3.43
N THR A 81 -5.80 -7.85 2.11
CA THR A 81 -6.16 -6.66 1.31
C THR A 81 -7.64 -6.29 1.45
N ALA A 82 -8.51 -7.25 1.76
CA ALA A 82 -9.94 -7.02 1.97
C ALA A 82 -10.23 -6.01 3.10
N ASN A 83 -9.36 -5.97 4.11
CA ASN A 83 -9.52 -5.14 5.29
C ASN A 83 -8.87 -3.76 5.17
N VAL A 84 -8.20 -3.48 4.06
CA VAL A 84 -7.51 -2.20 3.80
C VAL A 84 -8.34 -1.35 2.85
N SER A 85 -8.36 -0.04 3.09
CA SER A 85 -9.07 0.93 2.27
C SER A 85 -8.77 0.76 0.78
N LYS A 86 -9.78 0.42 0.01
CA LYS A 86 -9.69 0.25 -1.45
C LYS A 86 -9.31 1.54 -2.15
N THR A 87 -9.75 2.68 -1.62
CA THR A 87 -9.40 4.00 -2.14
C THR A 87 -7.88 4.19 -2.16
N ILE A 88 -7.17 3.73 -1.13
CA ILE A 88 -5.72 3.84 -1.03
C ILE A 88 -5.04 2.74 -1.84
N LEU A 89 -5.50 1.50 -1.75
CA LEU A 89 -4.93 0.39 -2.51
C LEU A 89 -4.97 0.63 -4.02
N THR A 90 -6.03 1.25 -4.54
CA THR A 90 -6.15 1.58 -5.98
C THR A 90 -5.16 2.65 -6.45
N GLN A 91 -4.55 3.41 -5.53
CA GLN A 91 -3.48 4.35 -5.85
C GLN A 91 -2.10 3.69 -5.91
N CYS A 92 -1.98 2.45 -5.43
CA CYS A 92 -0.74 1.69 -5.54
C CYS A 92 -0.53 1.26 -7.00
N ASN A 93 0.56 1.70 -7.60
CA ASN A 93 0.88 1.41 -9.00
C ASN A 93 1.77 0.18 -9.19
N THR A 94 2.17 -0.46 -8.11
CA THR A 94 2.97 -1.67 -8.06
C THR A 94 2.45 -2.55 -6.93
N VAL A 95 2.30 -3.83 -7.21
CA VAL A 95 1.80 -4.84 -6.27
C VAL A 95 2.80 -5.97 -6.20
N ILE A 96 3.11 -6.41 -4.98
CA ILE A 96 3.95 -7.57 -4.68
C ILE A 96 3.12 -8.50 -3.81
N CYS A 97 2.79 -9.67 -4.34
CA CYS A 97 1.97 -10.67 -3.67
C CYS A 97 2.80 -11.88 -3.29
N PHE A 98 2.92 -12.14 -2.01
CA PHE A 98 3.47 -13.38 -1.49
C PHE A 98 2.40 -14.48 -1.43
N GLN A 99 2.75 -15.64 -0.90
CA GLN A 99 1.82 -16.72 -0.68
C GLN A 99 0.60 -16.24 0.12
N ALA A 100 -0.59 -16.51 -0.39
CA ALA A 100 -1.87 -16.12 0.22
C ALA A 100 -2.94 -17.16 -0.08
N TYR A 101 -3.94 -17.27 0.83
CA TYR A 101 -5.02 -18.25 0.76
C TYR A 101 -6.41 -17.60 0.81
N ASP A 102 -6.48 -16.29 0.94
CA ASP A 102 -7.72 -15.54 1.14
C ASP A 102 -8.38 -15.19 -0.19
N GLU A 103 -9.53 -15.80 -0.48
CA GLU A 103 -10.27 -15.58 -1.73
C GLU A 103 -10.75 -14.14 -1.92
N THR A 104 -11.04 -13.43 -0.82
CA THR A 104 -11.45 -12.02 -0.92
C THR A 104 -10.32 -11.13 -1.39
N SER A 105 -9.09 -11.44 -0.97
CA SER A 105 -7.88 -10.81 -1.50
C SER A 105 -7.65 -11.16 -2.97
N PHE A 106 -7.94 -12.38 -3.39
CA PHE A 106 -7.77 -12.81 -4.78
C PHE A 106 -8.63 -12.01 -5.75
N SER A 107 -9.87 -11.70 -5.38
CA SER A 107 -10.75 -10.86 -6.20
C SER A 107 -10.15 -9.48 -6.46
N PHE A 108 -9.52 -8.86 -5.46
CA PHE A 108 -8.85 -7.58 -5.60
C PHE A 108 -7.54 -7.71 -6.39
N LEU A 109 -6.69 -8.65 -6.02
CA LEU A 109 -5.37 -8.85 -6.62
C LEU A 109 -5.47 -9.26 -8.09
N GLY A 110 -6.52 -10.00 -8.47
CA GLY A 110 -6.77 -10.40 -9.85
C GLY A 110 -6.89 -9.24 -10.83
N ASN A 111 -7.27 -8.04 -10.35
CA ASN A 111 -7.31 -6.83 -11.18
C ASN A 111 -5.90 -6.30 -11.53
N TYR A 112 -4.88 -6.66 -10.75
CA TYR A 112 -3.49 -6.21 -10.95
C TYR A 112 -2.63 -7.27 -11.62
N VAL A 113 -2.72 -8.52 -11.15
CA VAL A 113 -1.82 -9.58 -11.60
C VAL A 113 -2.49 -10.52 -12.62
N GLY A 114 -3.79 -10.39 -12.81
CA GLY A 114 -4.57 -11.28 -13.66
C GLY A 114 -5.09 -12.54 -12.94
N LYS A 115 -6.21 -13.07 -13.40
CA LYS A 115 -6.90 -14.19 -12.75
C LYS A 115 -6.06 -15.46 -12.70
N ASP A 116 -5.26 -15.72 -13.72
CA ASP A 116 -4.43 -16.93 -13.80
C ASP A 116 -3.30 -16.91 -12.76
N LEU A 117 -2.63 -15.78 -12.58
CA LEU A 117 -1.54 -15.64 -11.61
C LEU A 117 -2.04 -15.58 -10.16
N VAL A 118 -3.26 -15.11 -9.92
CA VAL A 118 -3.86 -15.18 -8.58
C VAL A 118 -4.03 -16.63 -8.13
N GLN A 119 -4.39 -17.55 -9.03
CA GLN A 119 -4.53 -18.97 -8.70
C GLN A 119 -3.21 -19.65 -8.30
N VAL A 120 -2.07 -19.05 -8.61
CA VAL A 120 -0.76 -19.58 -8.23
C VAL A 120 -0.39 -19.19 -6.80
N LEU A 121 -0.97 -18.10 -6.24
CA LEU A 121 -0.61 -17.56 -4.93
C LEU A 121 -0.61 -18.59 -3.79
N PRO A 122 -1.59 -19.51 -3.66
CA PRO A 122 -1.58 -20.51 -2.59
C PRO A 122 -0.40 -21.49 -2.69
N ASN A 123 0.14 -21.67 -3.88
CA ASN A 123 1.19 -22.65 -4.17
C ASN A 123 2.58 -22.01 -4.35
N LEU A 124 2.71 -20.71 -4.08
CA LEU A 124 4.01 -20.04 -4.13
C LEU A 124 4.97 -20.65 -3.10
N LYS A 125 6.20 -20.86 -3.53
CA LYS A 125 7.27 -21.29 -2.63
C LYS A 125 7.70 -20.12 -1.72
N GLN A 126 8.31 -20.45 -0.59
CA GLN A 126 8.94 -19.46 0.27
C GLN A 126 9.88 -18.55 -0.55
N TYR A 127 9.93 -17.28 -0.23
CA TYR A 127 10.68 -16.24 -0.94
C TYR A 127 10.28 -16.00 -2.41
N HIS A 128 9.20 -16.60 -2.89
CA HIS A 128 8.65 -16.26 -4.20
C HIS A 128 7.51 -15.26 -4.06
N ALA A 129 7.40 -14.36 -5.03
CA ALA A 129 6.31 -13.40 -5.09
C ALA A 129 5.82 -13.21 -6.54
N VAL A 130 4.53 -12.95 -6.70
CA VAL A 130 3.97 -12.41 -7.95
C VAL A 130 4.10 -10.89 -7.87
N VAL A 131 4.69 -10.28 -8.88
CA VAL A 131 4.87 -8.83 -8.96
C VAL A 131 4.22 -8.29 -10.24
N ALA A 132 3.61 -7.11 -10.11
CA ALA A 132 2.99 -6.39 -11.21
C ALA A 132 3.11 -4.88 -10.99
N GLY A 133 3.22 -4.11 -12.06
CA GLY A 133 3.13 -2.66 -12.00
C GLY A 133 4.40 -1.92 -12.40
N LYS A 134 4.41 -0.61 -12.15
CA LYS A 134 5.36 0.32 -12.76
C LYS A 134 6.79 0.26 -12.20
N ALA A 135 7.00 -0.34 -11.03
CA ALA A 135 8.34 -0.47 -10.45
C ALA A 135 9.16 -1.60 -11.08
N ILE A 136 8.54 -2.47 -11.85
CA ILE A 136 9.22 -3.55 -12.57
C ILE A 136 9.39 -3.20 -14.05
N LYS A 137 10.46 -3.71 -14.65
CA LYS A 137 10.75 -3.45 -16.09
C LYS A 137 9.84 -4.24 -17.03
N SER A 138 9.18 -5.29 -16.55
CA SER A 138 8.23 -6.08 -17.34
C SER A 138 6.89 -5.37 -17.44
N ASN A 139 6.31 -5.39 -18.63
CA ASN A 139 4.94 -4.93 -18.85
C ASN A 139 3.89 -5.96 -18.44
N MET A 140 4.31 -7.19 -18.13
CA MET A 140 3.43 -8.27 -17.70
C MET A 140 3.77 -8.67 -16.27
N PRO A 141 2.76 -9.07 -15.48
CA PRO A 141 3.00 -9.67 -14.18
C PRO A 141 3.91 -10.90 -14.29
N MET A 142 4.76 -11.11 -13.28
CA MET A 142 5.73 -12.20 -13.27
C MET A 142 5.94 -12.74 -11.86
N ILE A 143 6.42 -13.98 -11.77
CA ILE A 143 6.89 -14.56 -10.52
C ILE A 143 8.38 -14.28 -10.38
N ILE A 144 8.78 -13.79 -9.21
CA ILE A 144 10.19 -13.53 -8.86
C ILE A 144 10.63 -14.40 -7.69
N ASP A 145 11.90 -14.74 -7.68
CA ASP A 145 12.57 -15.42 -6.57
C ASP A 145 13.45 -14.43 -5.82
N LEU A 146 13.13 -14.20 -4.55
CA LEU A 146 13.83 -13.31 -3.64
C LEU A 146 14.81 -14.04 -2.71
N SER A 147 15.01 -15.34 -2.86
CA SER A 147 15.87 -16.14 -1.98
C SER A 147 17.31 -15.63 -1.92
N ARG A 148 17.80 -15.04 -3.02
CA ARG A 148 19.16 -14.49 -3.12
C ARG A 148 19.37 -13.18 -2.35
N LEU A 149 18.31 -12.53 -1.86
CA LEU A 149 18.42 -11.29 -1.08
C LEU A 149 18.79 -11.56 0.38
N ASN A 150 18.74 -12.82 0.82
CA ASN A 150 19.03 -13.25 2.19
C ASN A 150 20.39 -13.96 2.30
N SER A 151 21.22 -13.95 1.29
CA SER A 151 22.57 -14.55 1.29
C SER A 151 23.64 -13.51 1.56
#